data_37cafaa0303e72eaa13d1f567364cbe6
#
_entry.id   37cafaa0303e72eaa13d1f567364cbe6
#
_cell.length_a   1.000
_cell.length_b   1.000
_cell.length_c   1.000
_cell.angle_alpha   90.00
_cell.angle_beta   90.00
_cell.angle_gamma   90.00
#
_symmetry.space_group_name_H-M   'P 1'
#
loop_
_entity.id
_entity.type
_entity.pdbx_description
1 polymer ?
#
loop_
_entity_poly.entity_id
_entity_poly.type
_entity_poly.pdbx_seq_one_letter_code
_entity_poly.pdbx_strand_id
1 'polypeptide(L)'
;MKEMVNTEKIVGYLKKTYQPDAVIVYGSFADGSANLNSDFDALIIAGKEKAHDSSIVDGVVLDVFVYPAETFSADYDPEEFVQVWDGKIVLDEHGIAGQLKVKVLDYIEHLPKKTVTEVAQEVEWCEKTLRLMEKSDAEAFRLYAKALREFDRESLSAWIDYLKSMVNIRPDGTLKR
;
A
#
# COMPACT_ATOMS: atom_id res chain seq x y z
N MET A 1 1.00 -27.59 0.51
CA MET A 1 0.38 -26.55 -0.32
C MET A 1 -0.20 -25.51 0.63
N LYS A 2 0.44 -24.33 0.76
CA LYS A 2 -0.20 -23.23 1.49
C LYS A 2 -1.36 -22.74 0.64
N GLU A 3 -2.57 -22.77 1.21
CA GLU A 3 -3.78 -22.31 0.53
C GLU A 3 -3.61 -20.85 0.08
N MET A 4 -4.00 -20.59 -1.17
CA MET A 4 -4.14 -19.22 -1.65
C MET A 4 -5.11 -18.49 -0.71
N VAL A 5 -4.72 -17.31 -0.29
CA VAL A 5 -5.54 -16.45 0.57
C VAL A 5 -6.92 -16.27 -0.06
N ASN A 6 -7.94 -16.61 0.71
CA ASN A 6 -9.31 -16.52 0.21
C ASN A 6 -9.85 -15.09 0.40
N THR A 7 -9.73 -14.28 -0.66
CA THR A 7 -10.27 -12.92 -0.73
C THR A 7 -11.74 -12.83 -0.30
N GLU A 8 -12.54 -13.86 -0.59
CA GLU A 8 -13.95 -13.90 -0.23
C GLU A 8 -14.18 -13.91 1.29
N LYS A 9 -13.30 -14.60 2.04
CA LYS A 9 -13.38 -14.60 3.52
C LYS A 9 -13.09 -13.22 4.09
N ILE A 10 -12.08 -12.53 3.56
CA ILE A 10 -11.73 -11.19 4.01
C ILE A 10 -12.86 -10.22 3.69
N VAL A 11 -13.36 -10.23 2.45
CA VAL A 11 -14.51 -9.40 2.05
C VAL A 11 -15.76 -9.73 2.90
N GLY A 12 -15.98 -11.01 3.21
CA GLY A 12 -17.06 -11.44 4.10
C GLY A 12 -16.92 -10.87 5.52
N TYR A 13 -15.69 -10.87 6.06
CA TYR A 13 -15.38 -10.24 7.35
C TYR A 13 -15.69 -8.73 7.32
N LEU A 14 -15.21 -8.03 6.28
CA LEU A 14 -15.42 -6.58 6.12
C LEU A 14 -16.92 -6.23 6.03
N LYS A 15 -17.66 -6.98 5.22
CA LYS A 15 -19.13 -6.80 5.11
C LYS A 15 -19.85 -7.00 6.43
N LYS A 16 -19.47 -8.02 7.20
CA LYS A 16 -20.10 -8.31 8.50
C LYS A 16 -19.73 -7.27 9.56
N THR A 17 -18.48 -6.81 9.57
CA THR A 17 -17.95 -5.90 10.60
C THR A 17 -18.45 -4.48 10.40
N TYR A 18 -18.42 -4.00 9.16
CA TYR A 18 -18.66 -2.58 8.85
C TYR A 18 -20.03 -2.31 8.24
N GLN A 19 -20.72 -3.33 7.72
CA GLN A 19 -21.97 -3.17 6.98
C GLN A 19 -21.88 -2.04 5.94
N PRO A 20 -20.89 -2.13 5.02
CA PRO A 20 -20.50 -1.02 4.18
C PRO A 20 -21.48 -0.75 3.04
N ASP A 21 -21.63 0.52 2.68
CA ASP A 21 -22.30 0.96 1.44
C ASP A 21 -21.46 0.63 0.22
N ALA A 22 -20.12 0.69 0.36
CA ALA A 22 -19.20 0.35 -0.72
C ALA A 22 -17.86 -0.21 -0.21
N VAL A 23 -17.23 -1.05 -1.05
CA VAL A 23 -15.90 -1.63 -0.82
C VAL A 23 -15.11 -1.61 -2.13
N ILE A 24 -13.93 -0.98 -2.10
CA ILE A 24 -12.97 -0.99 -3.20
C ILE A 24 -11.71 -1.71 -2.69
N VAL A 25 -11.33 -2.80 -3.34
CA VAL A 25 -10.06 -3.50 -3.10
C VAL A 25 -9.03 -2.99 -4.10
N TYR A 26 -7.85 -2.62 -3.64
CA TYR A 26 -6.76 -2.15 -4.49
C TYR A 26 -5.45 -2.87 -4.18
N GLY A 27 -4.33 -2.46 -4.82
CA GLY A 27 -3.05 -3.11 -4.63
C GLY A 27 -3.00 -4.56 -5.12
N SER A 28 -2.13 -5.35 -4.53
CA SER A 28 -1.78 -6.70 -5.00
C SER A 28 -2.95 -7.69 -5.05
N PHE A 29 -3.94 -7.53 -4.19
CA PHE A 29 -5.15 -8.36 -4.22
C PHE A 29 -6.12 -7.97 -5.34
N ALA A 30 -6.04 -6.74 -5.81
CA ALA A 30 -6.86 -6.28 -6.93
C ALA A 30 -6.27 -6.70 -8.28
N ASP A 31 -4.95 -6.60 -8.47
CA ASP A 31 -4.29 -6.93 -9.72
C ASP A 31 -3.92 -8.42 -9.87
N GLY A 32 -3.97 -9.18 -8.76
CA GLY A 32 -3.68 -10.62 -8.73
C GLY A 32 -2.20 -10.94 -8.49
N SER A 33 -1.38 -9.96 -8.13
CA SER A 33 0.04 -10.14 -7.78
C SER A 33 0.27 -10.51 -6.31
N ALA A 34 -0.81 -10.61 -5.50
CA ALA A 34 -0.72 -10.93 -4.09
C ALA A 34 0.07 -12.22 -3.83
N ASN A 35 0.90 -12.18 -2.80
CA ASN A 35 1.69 -13.30 -2.32
C ASN A 35 1.47 -13.50 -0.80
N LEU A 36 2.17 -14.47 -0.20
CA LEU A 36 1.99 -14.83 1.22
C LEU A 36 2.33 -13.73 2.23
N ASN A 37 3.01 -12.68 1.79
CA ASN A 37 3.41 -11.54 2.62
C ASN A 37 2.67 -10.26 2.23
N SER A 38 1.68 -10.36 1.33
CA SER A 38 0.89 -9.21 0.91
C SER A 38 -0.15 -8.85 1.96
N ASP A 39 -0.26 -7.56 2.26
CA ASP A 39 -1.37 -7.00 3.01
C ASP A 39 -2.60 -6.89 2.13
N PHE A 40 -3.77 -6.89 2.73
CA PHE A 40 -5.03 -6.71 2.01
C PHE A 40 -5.45 -5.24 2.07
N ASP A 41 -5.29 -4.55 0.95
CA ASP A 41 -5.58 -3.13 0.82
C ASP A 41 -7.02 -2.91 0.37
N ALA A 42 -7.77 -2.11 1.13
CA ALA A 42 -9.12 -1.73 0.73
C ALA A 42 -9.55 -0.37 1.28
N LEU A 43 -10.45 0.28 0.55
CA LEU A 43 -11.21 1.42 1.01
C LEU A 43 -12.67 0.99 1.19
N ILE A 44 -13.20 1.28 2.38
CA ILE A 44 -14.58 0.99 2.77
C ILE A 44 -15.32 2.30 2.98
N ILE A 45 -16.51 2.39 2.43
CA ILE A 45 -17.44 3.48 2.71
C ILE A 45 -18.49 2.93 3.66
N ALA A 46 -18.42 3.35 4.93
CA ALA A 46 -19.28 2.84 6.00
C ALA A 46 -19.30 3.76 7.22
N GLY A 47 -20.38 3.65 8.01
CA GLY A 47 -20.45 4.27 9.33
C GLY A 47 -20.44 5.80 9.31
N LYS A 48 -20.01 6.39 10.44
CA LYS A 48 -20.02 7.85 10.66
C LYS A 48 -18.63 8.44 10.94
N GLU A 49 -17.62 7.62 11.16
CA GLU A 49 -16.29 8.05 11.56
C GLU A 49 -15.23 7.38 10.68
N LYS A 50 -14.14 8.10 10.45
CA LYS A 50 -12.95 7.54 9.80
C LYS A 50 -12.28 6.54 10.72
N ALA A 51 -11.88 5.40 10.18
CA ALA A 51 -11.13 4.37 10.91
C ALA A 51 -10.07 3.72 10.00
N HIS A 52 -9.13 3.03 10.63
CA HIS A 52 -8.14 2.20 9.96
C HIS A 52 -8.13 0.82 10.64
N ASP A 53 -8.34 -0.22 9.87
CA ASP A 53 -8.32 -1.60 10.34
C ASP A 53 -7.02 -2.29 9.88
N SER A 54 -6.20 -2.65 10.84
CA SER A 54 -4.94 -3.40 10.67
C SER A 54 -5.01 -4.78 11.32
N SER A 55 -6.19 -5.34 11.50
CA SER A 55 -6.38 -6.66 12.08
C SER A 55 -5.88 -7.76 11.14
N ILE A 56 -5.73 -8.98 11.69
CA ILE A 56 -5.34 -10.14 10.90
C ILE A 56 -6.57 -11.01 10.67
N VAL A 57 -6.90 -11.25 9.41
CA VAL A 57 -8.03 -12.08 9.00
C VAL A 57 -7.53 -13.20 8.09
N ASP A 58 -7.79 -14.44 8.46
CA ASP A 58 -7.35 -15.65 7.73
C ASP A 58 -5.82 -15.67 7.45
N GLY A 59 -5.05 -15.08 8.39
CA GLY A 59 -3.58 -15.00 8.32
C GLY A 59 -3.04 -13.85 7.46
N VAL A 60 -3.90 -12.95 6.97
CA VAL A 60 -3.55 -11.76 6.20
C VAL A 60 -3.72 -10.52 7.04
N VAL A 61 -2.73 -9.64 7.02
CA VAL A 61 -2.81 -8.31 7.62
C VAL A 61 -3.72 -7.45 6.76
N LEU A 62 -4.65 -6.73 7.38
CA LEU A 62 -5.48 -5.76 6.69
C LEU A 62 -4.81 -4.38 6.71
N ASP A 63 -4.88 -3.68 5.59
CA ASP A 63 -4.63 -2.24 5.46
C ASP A 63 -5.89 -1.59 4.89
N VAL A 64 -6.90 -1.47 5.77
CA VAL A 64 -8.25 -1.08 5.35
C VAL A 64 -8.63 0.27 5.93
N PHE A 65 -8.87 1.23 5.06
CA PHE A 65 -9.35 2.55 5.42
C PHE A 65 -10.87 2.64 5.32
N VAL A 66 -11.50 3.07 6.41
CA VAL A 66 -12.95 3.25 6.49
C VAL A 66 -13.27 4.74 6.49
N TYR A 67 -14.15 5.15 5.60
CA TYR A 67 -14.62 6.54 5.49
C TYR A 67 -16.15 6.60 5.55
N PRO A 68 -16.72 7.58 6.22
CA PRO A 68 -18.16 7.80 6.19
C PRO A 68 -18.62 8.27 4.80
N ALA A 69 -19.85 7.91 4.41
CA ALA A 69 -20.42 8.30 3.12
C ALA A 69 -20.49 9.83 2.93
N GLU A 70 -20.66 10.56 4.02
CA GLU A 70 -20.67 12.03 4.05
C GLU A 70 -19.36 12.64 3.52
N THR A 71 -18.22 11.96 3.68
CA THR A 71 -16.93 12.40 3.11
C THR A 71 -17.04 12.60 1.60
N PHE A 72 -17.80 11.76 0.90
CA PHE A 72 -17.94 11.79 -0.55
C PHE A 72 -19.15 12.59 -1.04
N SER A 73 -19.98 13.05 -0.13
CA SER A 73 -21.12 13.93 -0.43
C SER A 73 -20.73 15.42 -0.48
N ALA A 74 -19.61 15.78 0.18
CA ALA A 74 -19.03 17.11 0.17
C ALA A 74 -17.97 17.25 -0.94
N ASP A 75 -17.39 18.44 -1.05
CA ASP A 75 -16.20 18.63 -1.89
C ASP A 75 -14.98 18.04 -1.16
N TYR A 76 -14.42 16.97 -1.69
CA TYR A 76 -13.25 16.28 -1.17
C TYR A 76 -12.11 16.33 -2.19
N ASP A 77 -10.88 16.29 -1.69
CA ASP A 77 -9.70 16.22 -2.54
C ASP A 77 -9.52 14.80 -3.12
N PRO A 78 -9.62 14.62 -4.44
CA PRO A 78 -9.42 13.32 -5.05
C PRO A 78 -7.99 12.79 -4.90
N GLU A 79 -7.00 13.66 -4.61
CA GLU A 79 -5.62 13.26 -4.36
C GLU A 79 -5.50 12.34 -3.15
N GLU A 80 -6.32 12.52 -2.12
CA GLU A 80 -6.35 11.64 -0.93
C GLU A 80 -6.74 10.20 -1.25
N PHE A 81 -7.31 9.94 -2.43
CA PHE A 81 -7.88 8.64 -2.81
C PHE A 81 -7.26 8.05 -4.09
N VAL A 82 -6.11 8.56 -4.54
CA VAL A 82 -5.47 8.10 -5.79
C VAL A 82 -5.20 6.60 -5.81
N GLN A 83 -5.00 5.96 -4.65
CA GLN A 83 -4.74 4.52 -4.55
C GLN A 83 -5.89 3.65 -5.06
N VAL A 84 -7.12 4.18 -5.19
CA VAL A 84 -8.26 3.40 -5.71
C VAL A 84 -8.41 3.46 -7.23
N TRP A 85 -7.50 4.15 -7.94
CA TRP A 85 -7.62 4.39 -9.38
C TRP A 85 -7.78 3.10 -10.21
N ASP A 86 -7.00 2.07 -9.90
CA ASP A 86 -7.05 0.75 -10.53
C ASP A 86 -7.80 -0.31 -9.69
N GLY A 87 -8.29 0.08 -8.50
CA GLY A 87 -8.98 -0.79 -7.56
C GLY A 87 -10.24 -1.42 -8.15
N LYS A 88 -10.60 -2.60 -7.64
CA LYS A 88 -11.83 -3.33 -7.99
C LYS A 88 -12.94 -3.01 -7.01
N ILE A 89 -14.06 -2.55 -7.51
CA ILE A 89 -15.28 -2.36 -6.71
C ILE A 89 -15.89 -3.74 -6.49
N VAL A 90 -15.97 -4.18 -5.21
CA VAL A 90 -16.55 -5.47 -4.81
C VAL A 90 -17.93 -5.32 -4.17
N LEU A 91 -18.28 -4.09 -3.79
CA LEU A 91 -19.61 -3.69 -3.34
C LEU A 91 -19.80 -2.20 -3.65
N ASP A 92 -20.97 -1.81 -4.12
CA ASP A 92 -21.35 -0.41 -4.32
C ASP A 92 -22.88 -0.29 -4.38
N GLU A 93 -23.53 -0.17 -3.21
CA GLU A 93 -24.98 -0.18 -3.14
C GLU A 93 -25.62 1.11 -3.66
N HIS A 94 -24.87 2.23 -3.59
CA HIS A 94 -25.41 3.56 -3.92
C HIS A 94 -24.60 4.29 -5.01
N GLY A 95 -23.66 3.62 -5.66
CA GLY A 95 -22.84 4.19 -6.73
C GLY A 95 -21.75 5.15 -6.24
N ILE A 96 -21.47 5.21 -4.92
CA ILE A 96 -20.49 6.13 -4.33
C ILE A 96 -19.07 5.74 -4.75
N ALA A 97 -18.76 4.44 -4.74
CA ALA A 97 -17.44 3.96 -5.17
C ALA A 97 -17.19 4.22 -6.66
N GLY A 98 -18.21 4.04 -7.48
CA GLY A 98 -18.13 4.36 -8.91
C GLY A 98 -17.85 5.84 -9.15
N GLN A 99 -18.56 6.74 -8.45
CA GLN A 99 -18.36 8.19 -8.55
C GLN A 99 -16.96 8.59 -8.05
N LEU A 100 -16.50 8.03 -6.93
CA LEU A 100 -15.16 8.25 -6.41
C LEU A 100 -14.10 7.90 -7.45
N LYS A 101 -14.18 6.71 -8.05
CA LYS A 101 -13.22 6.31 -9.09
C LYS A 101 -13.23 7.23 -10.30
N VAL A 102 -14.38 7.66 -10.76
CA VAL A 102 -14.49 8.62 -11.86
C VAL A 102 -13.79 9.93 -11.52
N LYS A 103 -14.03 10.49 -10.32
CA LYS A 103 -13.39 11.74 -9.86
C LYS A 103 -11.87 11.58 -9.71
N VAL A 104 -11.41 10.44 -9.20
CA VAL A 104 -9.97 10.14 -9.07
C VAL A 104 -9.31 10.01 -10.45
N LEU A 105 -9.93 9.31 -11.39
CA LEU A 105 -9.41 9.18 -12.76
C LEU A 105 -9.34 10.52 -13.47
N ASP A 106 -10.38 11.35 -13.36
CA ASP A 106 -10.40 12.71 -13.90
C ASP A 106 -9.25 13.55 -13.31
N TYR A 107 -9.04 13.49 -12.00
CA TYR A 107 -7.92 14.15 -11.34
C TYR A 107 -6.56 13.70 -11.92
N ILE A 108 -6.35 12.38 -12.04
CA ILE A 108 -5.09 11.81 -12.58
C ILE A 108 -4.85 12.25 -14.02
N GLU A 109 -5.91 12.29 -14.85
CA GLU A 109 -5.81 12.72 -16.25
C GLU A 109 -5.41 14.20 -16.39
N HIS A 110 -5.80 15.03 -15.41
CA HIS A 110 -5.49 16.46 -15.39
C HIS A 110 -4.20 16.82 -14.64
N LEU A 111 -3.53 15.84 -14.01
CA LEU A 111 -2.22 16.07 -13.40
C LEU A 111 -1.21 16.58 -14.43
N PRO A 112 -0.37 17.54 -14.06
CA PRO A 112 0.71 17.99 -14.93
C PRO A 112 1.63 16.81 -15.25
N LYS A 113 1.73 16.50 -16.53
CA LYS A 113 2.63 15.41 -16.99
C LYS A 113 4.07 15.83 -16.79
N LYS A 114 4.86 14.94 -16.21
CA LYS A 114 6.30 15.14 -16.10
C LYS A 114 6.90 15.36 -17.49
N THR A 115 7.79 16.30 -17.59
CA THR A 115 8.58 16.53 -18.81
C THR A 115 9.52 15.34 -19.06
N VAL A 116 9.95 15.16 -20.29
CA VAL A 116 10.92 14.12 -20.66
C VAL A 116 12.20 14.22 -19.81
N THR A 117 12.62 15.44 -19.48
CA THR A 117 13.80 15.69 -18.64
C THR A 117 13.59 15.22 -17.21
N GLU A 118 12.44 15.50 -16.60
CA GLU A 118 12.11 15.04 -15.25
C GLU A 118 12.01 13.52 -15.17
N VAL A 119 11.39 12.89 -16.18
CA VAL A 119 11.32 11.42 -16.26
C VAL A 119 12.74 10.84 -16.41
N ALA A 120 13.59 11.41 -17.26
CA ALA A 120 14.96 10.94 -17.44
C ALA A 120 15.79 11.06 -16.14
N GLN A 121 15.64 12.15 -15.39
CA GLN A 121 16.31 12.33 -14.09
C GLN A 121 15.85 11.31 -13.06
N GLU A 122 14.58 11.02 -13.04
CA GLU A 122 14.00 10.03 -12.12
C GLU A 122 14.48 8.61 -12.45
N VAL A 123 14.52 8.25 -13.73
CA VAL A 123 15.09 6.98 -14.21
C VAL A 123 16.56 6.87 -13.82
N GLU A 124 17.36 7.92 -14.06
CA GLU A 124 18.78 7.93 -13.68
C GLU A 124 18.98 7.74 -12.18
N TRP A 125 18.14 8.40 -11.36
CA TRP A 125 18.16 8.23 -9.91
C TRP A 125 17.82 6.80 -9.49
N CYS A 126 16.76 6.20 -10.06
CA CYS A 126 16.37 4.82 -9.81
C CYS A 126 17.47 3.83 -10.20
N GLU A 127 18.04 3.98 -11.39
CA GLU A 127 19.15 3.13 -11.86
C GLU A 127 20.40 3.27 -11.01
N LYS A 128 20.72 4.48 -10.56
CA LYS A 128 21.85 4.72 -9.66
C LYS A 128 21.62 4.07 -8.31
N THR A 129 20.40 4.18 -7.76
CA THR A 129 20.01 3.56 -6.50
C THR A 129 20.09 2.04 -6.62
N LEU A 130 19.55 1.45 -7.69
CA LEU A 130 19.63 0.02 -7.95
C LEU A 130 21.07 -0.47 -8.03
N ARG A 131 21.92 0.24 -8.77
CA ARG A 131 23.37 -0.08 -8.86
C ARG A 131 24.10 0.05 -7.51
N LEU A 132 23.69 0.98 -6.67
CA LEU A 132 24.23 1.09 -5.30
C LEU A 132 23.77 -0.09 -4.44
N MET A 133 22.52 -0.49 -4.54
CA MET A 133 21.99 -1.68 -3.84
C MET A 133 22.68 -2.96 -4.30
N GLU A 134 22.95 -3.12 -5.62
CA GLU A 134 23.66 -4.27 -6.16
C GLU A 134 25.14 -4.32 -5.77
N LYS A 135 25.80 -3.15 -5.64
CA LYS A 135 27.22 -3.04 -5.30
C LYS A 135 27.49 -3.08 -3.81
N SER A 136 26.56 -2.59 -3.02
CA SER A 136 26.84 -2.30 -1.62
C SER A 136 26.99 -3.57 -0.79
N ASP A 137 26.34 -4.67 -1.14
CA ASP A 137 26.60 -5.95 -0.46
C ASP A 137 25.58 -7.01 -0.91
N ALA A 138 26.05 -8.13 -1.43
CA ALA A 138 25.20 -9.28 -1.70
C ALA A 138 24.50 -9.78 -0.42
N GLU A 139 25.11 -9.56 0.74
CA GLU A 139 24.53 -9.91 2.05
C GLU A 139 23.40 -8.96 2.45
N ALA A 140 23.56 -7.65 2.23
CA ALA A 140 22.50 -6.68 2.48
C ALA A 140 21.26 -6.94 1.61
N PHE A 141 21.47 -7.21 0.33
CA PHE A 141 20.38 -7.54 -0.58
C PHE A 141 19.70 -8.84 -0.15
N ARG A 142 20.48 -9.85 0.29
CA ARG A 142 19.96 -11.11 0.80
C ARG A 142 19.13 -10.93 2.06
N LEU A 143 19.60 -10.12 3.02
CA LEU A 143 18.89 -9.81 4.27
C LEU A 143 17.61 -9.02 4.00
N TYR A 144 17.68 -8.03 3.12
CA TYR A 144 16.51 -7.27 2.69
C TYR A 144 15.47 -8.16 2.00
N ALA A 145 15.90 -8.98 1.03
CA ALA A 145 15.02 -9.90 0.34
C ALA A 145 14.41 -10.94 1.30
N LYS A 146 15.19 -11.39 2.30
CA LYS A 146 14.71 -12.31 3.33
C LYS A 146 13.68 -11.63 4.23
N ALA A 147 13.95 -10.42 4.73
CA ALA A 147 13.03 -9.67 5.56
C ALA A 147 11.70 -9.39 4.86
N LEU A 148 11.73 -9.04 3.56
CA LEU A 148 10.51 -8.81 2.77
C LEU A 148 9.71 -10.10 2.53
N ARG A 149 10.39 -11.26 2.37
CA ARG A 149 9.72 -12.54 2.06
C ARG A 149 9.17 -13.24 3.29
N GLU A 150 9.89 -13.17 4.39
CA GLU A 150 9.60 -13.96 5.59
C GLU A 150 8.92 -13.14 6.67
N PHE A 151 8.98 -11.80 6.60
CA PHE A 151 8.46 -10.89 7.62
C PHE A 151 8.84 -11.32 9.03
N ASP A 152 10.01 -11.95 9.17
CA ASP A 152 10.45 -12.38 10.47
C ASP A 152 11.19 -11.24 11.19
N ARG A 153 10.89 -11.11 12.47
CA ARG A 153 11.41 -10.04 13.32
C ARG A 153 12.95 -10.03 13.41
N GLU A 154 13.55 -11.20 13.32
CA GLU A 154 15.00 -11.37 13.42
C GLU A 154 15.67 -10.85 12.14
N SER A 155 15.17 -11.22 10.97
CA SER A 155 15.68 -10.74 9.69
C SER A 155 15.51 -9.23 9.52
N LEU A 156 14.36 -8.68 9.97
CA LEU A 156 14.12 -7.24 9.94
C LEU A 156 15.07 -6.50 10.89
N SER A 157 15.32 -7.04 12.10
CA SER A 157 16.26 -6.47 13.06
C SER A 157 17.69 -6.48 12.50
N ALA A 158 18.13 -7.60 11.93
CA ALA A 158 19.44 -7.70 11.29
C ALA A 158 19.61 -6.72 10.13
N TRP A 159 18.56 -6.51 9.33
CA TRP A 159 18.52 -5.51 8.26
C TRP A 159 18.65 -4.08 8.80
N ILE A 160 17.90 -3.74 9.87
CA ILE A 160 17.98 -2.43 10.53
C ILE A 160 19.38 -2.19 11.08
N ASP A 161 19.98 -3.17 11.76
CA ASP A 161 21.33 -3.06 12.32
C ASP A 161 22.40 -2.89 11.23
N TYR A 162 22.23 -3.59 10.11
CA TYR A 162 23.07 -3.42 8.93
C TYR A 162 22.93 -2.00 8.34
N LEU A 163 21.73 -1.50 8.13
CA LEU A 163 21.50 -0.13 7.66
C LEU A 163 22.14 0.91 8.60
N LYS A 164 22.00 0.73 9.91
CA LYS A 164 22.64 1.60 10.91
C LYS A 164 24.17 1.55 10.86
N SER A 165 24.76 0.42 10.54
CA SER A 165 26.21 0.28 10.37
C SER A 165 26.73 1.01 9.12
N MET A 166 25.94 1.02 8.04
CA MET A 166 26.28 1.71 6.79
C MET A 166 26.14 3.23 6.89
N VAL A 167 25.06 3.68 7.52
CA VAL A 167 24.83 5.10 7.76
C VAL A 167 25.56 5.44 9.06
N ASN A 168 26.81 5.85 9.02
CA ASN A 168 27.64 6.29 10.15
C ASN A 168 26.85 7.18 11.16
N ILE A 169 25.83 6.59 11.82
CA ILE A 169 25.00 7.25 12.81
C ILE A 169 25.70 7.08 14.16
N ARG A 170 25.98 8.20 14.83
CA ARG A 170 26.45 8.17 16.21
C ARG A 170 25.35 7.65 17.14
N PRO A 171 25.69 7.16 18.35
CA PRO A 171 24.70 6.71 19.32
C PRO A 171 23.64 7.75 19.71
N ASP A 172 23.94 9.05 19.50
CA ASP A 172 23.03 10.17 19.70
C ASP A 172 22.09 10.46 18.51
N GLY A 173 22.13 9.63 17.47
CA GLY A 173 21.30 9.79 16.27
C GLY A 173 21.83 10.78 15.23
N THR A 174 23.02 11.37 15.42
CA THR A 174 23.63 12.29 14.45
C THR A 174 24.48 11.55 13.42
N LEU A 175 24.49 12.03 12.16
CA LEU A 175 25.36 11.52 11.11
C LEU A 175 26.84 11.84 11.42
N LYS A 176 27.71 10.84 11.35
CA LYS A 176 29.16 11.09 11.30
C LYS A 176 29.47 11.77 9.96
N ARG A 177 29.93 13.00 10.01
CA ARG A 177 30.48 13.67 8.83
C ARG A 177 31.84 13.08 8.45
#